data_4104c6e0bf3664649b8b28bd881cf8d1
#
_entry.id   4104c6e0bf3664649b8b28bd881cf8d1
#
_cell.length_a   1.000
_cell.length_b   1.000
_cell.length_c   1.000
_cell.angle_alpha   90.00
_cell.angle_beta   90.00
_cell.angle_gamma   90.00
#
_symmetry.space_group_name_H-M   'P 1'
#
loop_
_entity.id
_entity.type
_entity.pdbx_description
1 polymer ?
#
loop_
_entity_poly.entity_id
_entity_poly.type
_entity_poly.pdbx_seq_one_letter_code
_entity_poly.pdbx_strand_id
1 'polypeptide(L)'
;MVSSAEAIVEHLRPVEKDPEVARPIAGELIDAVGADYDIVHGGFGGPTKFPNATLLDALLVKGDPTSLDMAQNTCEHLVRGGIFDQVGGGFHRYSTDSQWAVPHFEKMLYDNALLLATMARCWRRTADHDSDRRDLYSHAARRTVAWLNREMRLPNGLYAAGLDADSDDAAGHTHEGIYYLWNQDLITDALGTDEAEWLRPLVHLEPCNDNGLGTLQLRGRVEWERINADMDTLLEARGRRSAPARDEKAITAWNAMLIDGLVEAGMILREWSWVEQARELADSLWTAHWDDGMALRTSFHDRPGVPAVCEDYAWVALSFAGLAGATGESVWLDH
;
A
#
# COMPACT_ATOMS: atom_id res chain seq x y z
N MET A 1 33.82 21.65 -10.21
CA MET A 1 32.38 21.44 -10.49
C MET A 1 32.09 20.95 -11.90
N VAL A 2 32.72 21.51 -12.94
CA VAL A 2 32.52 21.08 -14.36
C VAL A 2 32.98 19.62 -14.56
N SER A 3 34.12 19.20 -13.96
CA SER A 3 34.67 17.85 -14.12
C SER A 3 33.80 16.76 -13.46
N SER A 4 33.05 17.09 -12.42
CA SER A 4 32.12 16.14 -11.76
C SER A 4 30.84 15.93 -12.59
N ALA A 5 30.35 16.96 -13.26
CA ALA A 5 29.20 16.87 -14.15
C ALA A 5 29.55 16.06 -15.42
N GLU A 6 30.76 16.28 -15.99
CA GLU A 6 31.25 15.51 -17.13
C GLU A 6 31.44 14.03 -16.79
N ALA A 7 31.94 13.70 -15.60
CA ALA A 7 32.07 12.32 -15.13
C ALA A 7 30.70 11.64 -14.94
N ILE A 8 29.70 12.36 -14.45
CA ILE A 8 28.34 11.87 -14.32
C ILE A 8 27.69 11.63 -15.69
N VAL A 9 27.85 12.57 -16.63
CA VAL A 9 27.35 12.42 -18.00
C VAL A 9 28.00 11.23 -18.72
N GLU A 10 29.31 11.04 -18.55
CA GLU A 10 30.03 9.88 -19.10
C GLU A 10 29.52 8.56 -18.52
N HIS A 11 29.21 8.53 -17.23
CA HIS A 11 28.66 7.35 -16.55
C HIS A 11 27.22 7.04 -16.95
N LEU A 12 26.47 8.06 -17.34
CA LEU A 12 25.06 7.96 -17.77
C LEU A 12 24.91 7.76 -19.29
N ARG A 13 26.02 7.76 -20.06
CA ARG A 13 25.95 7.43 -21.49
C ARG A 13 25.46 6.00 -21.65
N PRO A 14 24.38 5.78 -22.45
CA PRO A 14 23.97 4.43 -22.78
C PRO A 14 25.14 3.67 -23.40
N VAL A 15 25.53 2.56 -22.82
CA VAL A 15 26.40 1.61 -23.52
C VAL A 15 25.52 1.05 -24.65
N GLU A 16 25.79 1.41 -25.90
CA GLU A 16 25.23 0.75 -27.06
C GLU A 16 25.65 -0.73 -27.02
N LYS A 17 24.85 -1.53 -26.33
CA LYS A 17 24.86 -2.98 -26.52
C LYS A 17 23.90 -3.27 -27.66
N ASP A 18 24.38 -3.97 -28.66
CA ASP A 18 23.54 -4.59 -29.69
C ASP A 18 22.33 -5.21 -29.00
N PRO A 19 21.10 -4.92 -29.42
CA PRO A 19 19.93 -5.47 -28.79
C PRO A 19 19.80 -6.96 -29.20
N GLU A 20 20.66 -7.81 -28.67
CA GLU A 20 20.28 -9.19 -28.50
C GLU A 20 19.09 -9.15 -27.54
N VAL A 21 17.89 -9.37 -28.09
CA VAL A 21 16.66 -9.44 -27.31
C VAL A 21 16.89 -10.49 -26.23
N ALA A 22 17.30 -10.03 -25.06
CA ALA A 22 17.51 -10.89 -23.92
C ALA A 22 16.19 -11.65 -23.70
N ARG A 23 16.25 -12.98 -23.77
CA ARG A 23 15.10 -13.82 -23.36
C ARG A 23 14.70 -13.40 -21.96
N PRO A 24 13.39 -13.40 -21.64
CA PRO A 24 12.95 -12.99 -20.32
C PRO A 24 13.62 -13.85 -19.24
N ILE A 25 14.51 -13.24 -18.48
CA ILE A 25 15.30 -13.85 -17.39
C ILE A 25 14.51 -13.80 -16.08
N ALA A 26 13.18 -13.74 -16.13
CA ALA A 26 12.33 -13.53 -14.93
C ALA A 26 12.65 -14.55 -13.83
N GLY A 27 12.91 -15.81 -14.16
CA GLY A 27 13.31 -16.83 -13.19
C GLY A 27 14.65 -16.54 -12.54
N GLU A 28 15.68 -16.21 -13.33
CA GLU A 28 17.02 -15.89 -12.85
C GLU A 28 17.03 -14.60 -12.00
N LEU A 29 16.21 -13.60 -12.37
CA LEU A 29 16.06 -12.37 -11.60
C LEU A 29 15.43 -12.65 -10.24
N ILE A 30 14.36 -13.45 -10.19
CA ILE A 30 13.70 -13.83 -8.94
C ILE A 30 14.67 -14.63 -8.06
N ASP A 31 15.45 -15.54 -8.62
CA ASP A 31 16.45 -16.33 -7.89
C ASP A 31 17.59 -15.44 -7.35
N ALA A 32 18.05 -14.45 -8.13
CA ALA A 32 19.05 -13.48 -7.70
C ALA A 32 18.54 -12.58 -6.56
N VAL A 33 17.31 -12.10 -6.65
CA VAL A 33 16.68 -11.30 -5.57
C VAL A 33 16.43 -12.16 -4.33
N GLY A 34 16.13 -13.45 -4.51
CA GLY A 34 15.96 -14.41 -3.41
C GLY A 34 17.21 -14.57 -2.53
N ALA A 35 18.39 -14.25 -3.06
CA ALA A 35 19.64 -14.27 -2.28
C ALA A 35 19.71 -13.17 -1.20
N ASP A 36 18.97 -12.07 -1.39
CA ASP A 36 18.89 -10.96 -0.44
C ASP A 36 17.65 -11.04 0.49
N TYR A 37 16.97 -12.20 0.50
CA TYR A 37 15.78 -12.40 1.32
C TYR A 37 16.12 -12.48 2.81
N ASP A 38 15.43 -11.66 3.62
CA ASP A 38 15.51 -11.71 5.08
C ASP A 38 14.61 -12.83 5.62
N ILE A 39 15.22 -13.95 5.98
CA ILE A 39 14.51 -15.13 6.48
C ILE A 39 13.86 -14.92 7.85
N VAL A 40 14.30 -13.91 8.61
CA VAL A 40 13.81 -13.65 9.97
C VAL A 40 12.61 -12.72 9.95
N HIS A 41 12.69 -11.63 9.17
CA HIS A 41 11.66 -10.58 9.18
C HIS A 41 10.91 -10.45 7.86
N GLY A 42 11.20 -11.31 6.89
CA GLY A 42 10.66 -11.17 5.54
C GLY A 42 11.21 -9.94 4.80
N GLY A 43 10.87 -9.85 3.52
CA GLY A 43 11.35 -8.78 2.65
C GLY A 43 12.77 -9.01 2.13
N PHE A 44 13.29 -8.02 1.42
CA PHE A 44 14.53 -8.13 0.65
C PHE A 44 15.45 -6.96 0.98
N GLY A 45 16.74 -7.24 1.06
CA GLY A 45 17.76 -6.25 1.41
C GLY A 45 17.85 -5.96 2.90
N GLY A 46 18.68 -4.95 3.24
CA GLY A 46 18.88 -4.46 4.61
C GLY A 46 17.93 -3.32 4.98
N PRO A 47 18.19 -2.62 6.13
CA PRO A 47 17.51 -1.36 6.43
C PRO A 47 17.88 -0.33 5.35
N THR A 48 17.02 0.35 4.84
CA THR A 48 15.65 0.68 4.66
C THR A 48 14.92 -0.34 3.77
N LYS A 49 13.80 -0.88 4.21
CA LYS A 49 13.05 -1.88 3.45
C LYS A 49 11.80 -1.30 2.80
N PHE A 50 11.62 -1.62 1.50
CA PHE A 50 10.38 -1.34 0.76
C PHE A 50 9.52 -2.62 0.67
N PRO A 51 8.18 -2.50 0.69
CA PRO A 51 7.28 -3.65 0.54
C PRO A 51 7.44 -4.41 -0.78
N ASN A 52 7.87 -3.72 -1.86
CA ASN A 52 8.14 -4.31 -3.19
C ASN A 52 6.98 -5.18 -3.71
N ALA A 53 5.73 -4.65 -3.74
CA ALA A 53 4.54 -5.38 -4.14
C ALA A 53 4.68 -6.14 -5.47
N THR A 54 5.32 -5.54 -6.48
CA THR A 54 5.55 -6.18 -7.78
C THR A 54 6.46 -7.40 -7.71
N LEU A 55 7.45 -7.39 -6.81
CA LEU A 55 8.29 -8.56 -6.56
C LEU A 55 7.52 -9.65 -5.83
N LEU A 56 6.73 -9.29 -4.83
CA LEU A 56 5.86 -10.25 -4.12
C LEU A 56 4.87 -10.91 -5.10
N ASP A 57 4.29 -10.16 -6.01
CA ASP A 57 3.42 -10.70 -7.06
C ASP A 57 4.16 -11.64 -8.00
N ALA A 58 5.39 -11.31 -8.40
CA ALA A 58 6.22 -12.19 -9.23
C ALA A 58 6.50 -13.53 -8.53
N LEU A 59 6.75 -13.51 -7.22
CA LEU A 59 6.93 -14.73 -6.41
C LEU A 59 5.64 -15.55 -6.31
N LEU A 60 4.48 -14.89 -6.12
CA LEU A 60 3.18 -15.54 -6.09
C LEU A 60 2.81 -16.18 -7.45
N VAL A 61 3.20 -15.54 -8.55
CA VAL A 61 3.01 -16.07 -9.92
C VAL A 61 3.95 -17.25 -10.18
N LYS A 62 5.22 -17.17 -9.79
CA LYS A 62 6.19 -18.27 -9.90
C LYS A 62 5.66 -19.51 -9.16
N GLY A 63 5.14 -19.34 -7.96
CA GLY A 63 4.29 -20.28 -7.27
C GLY A 63 4.95 -21.57 -6.79
N ASP A 64 6.27 -21.71 -6.84
CA ASP A 64 6.96 -22.81 -6.18
C ASP A 64 6.98 -22.62 -4.65
N PRO A 65 7.16 -23.68 -3.86
CA PRO A 65 7.04 -23.59 -2.40
C PRO A 65 7.92 -22.51 -1.75
N THR A 66 9.15 -22.33 -2.23
CA THR A 66 10.09 -21.33 -1.70
C THR A 66 9.62 -19.92 -2.01
N SER A 67 9.21 -19.66 -3.26
CA SER A 67 8.68 -18.35 -3.69
C SER A 67 7.41 -17.99 -2.94
N LEU A 68 6.50 -18.95 -2.75
CA LEU A 68 5.28 -18.74 -1.96
C LEU A 68 5.58 -18.44 -0.49
N ASP A 69 6.51 -19.16 0.11
CA ASP A 69 6.93 -18.91 1.50
C ASP A 69 7.53 -17.53 1.68
N MET A 70 8.45 -17.10 0.79
CA MET A 70 9.02 -15.75 0.80
C MET A 70 7.93 -14.68 0.72
N ALA A 71 6.98 -14.82 -0.21
CA ALA A 71 5.91 -13.83 -0.39
C ALA A 71 4.97 -13.78 0.82
N GLN A 72 4.48 -14.93 1.27
CA GLN A 72 3.53 -15.02 2.38
C GLN A 72 4.16 -14.58 3.70
N ASN A 73 5.40 -15.00 3.99
CA ASN A 73 6.09 -14.56 5.19
C ASN A 73 6.35 -13.05 5.17
N THR A 74 6.75 -12.49 4.03
CA THR A 74 6.90 -11.02 3.90
C THR A 74 5.58 -10.30 4.13
N CYS A 75 4.49 -10.74 3.49
CA CYS A 75 3.17 -10.14 3.68
C CYS A 75 2.68 -10.23 5.14
N GLU A 76 2.95 -11.35 5.82
CA GLU A 76 2.61 -11.49 7.25
C GLU A 76 3.36 -10.46 8.10
N HIS A 77 4.67 -10.29 7.88
CA HIS A 77 5.47 -9.29 8.60
C HIS A 77 5.04 -7.85 8.29
N LEU A 78 4.71 -7.55 7.03
CA LEU A 78 4.17 -6.25 6.64
C LEU A 78 2.87 -5.93 7.40
N VAL A 79 1.91 -6.86 7.43
CA VAL A 79 0.62 -6.61 8.08
C VAL A 79 0.74 -6.54 9.60
N ARG A 80 1.62 -7.34 10.22
CA ARG A 80 1.84 -7.32 11.66
C ARG A 80 2.70 -6.16 12.14
N GLY A 81 3.55 -5.62 11.27
CA GLY A 81 4.50 -4.56 11.58
C GLY A 81 3.86 -3.18 11.73
N GLY A 82 4.68 -2.22 12.17
CA GLY A 82 4.28 -0.81 12.25
C GLY A 82 4.17 -0.12 10.89
N ILE A 83 4.67 -0.76 9.82
CA ILE A 83 4.48 -0.27 8.45
C ILE A 83 3.01 -0.32 7.99
N PHE A 84 2.21 -1.22 8.55
CA PHE A 84 0.76 -1.19 8.43
C PHE A 84 0.16 -0.38 9.57
N ASP A 85 -0.64 0.63 9.25
CA ASP A 85 -1.36 1.41 10.26
C ASP A 85 -2.48 0.54 10.86
N GLN A 86 -2.21 -0.07 12.00
CA GLN A 86 -3.15 -0.98 12.68
C GLN A 86 -4.46 -0.28 13.04
N VAL A 87 -4.41 1.01 13.32
CA VAL A 87 -5.57 1.81 13.76
C VAL A 87 -6.40 2.28 12.58
N GLY A 88 -5.79 2.88 11.57
CA GLY A 88 -6.51 3.50 10.46
C GLY A 88 -6.56 2.69 9.18
N GLY A 89 -5.70 1.70 9.03
CA GLY A 89 -5.50 0.95 7.80
C GLY A 89 -4.58 1.65 6.81
N GLY A 90 -4.19 0.92 5.79
CA GLY A 90 -3.23 1.35 4.78
C GLY A 90 -1.78 1.19 5.22
N PHE A 91 -0.91 1.03 4.22
CA PHE A 91 0.53 0.83 4.40
C PHE A 91 1.29 2.14 4.23
N HIS A 92 2.25 2.36 5.10
CA HIS A 92 3.27 3.38 4.92
C HIS A 92 4.26 2.97 3.82
N ARG A 93 5.00 3.95 3.30
CA ARG A 93 5.79 3.80 2.07
C ARG A 93 6.94 2.81 2.18
N TYR A 94 7.75 2.92 3.25
CA TYR A 94 8.87 2.02 3.54
C TYR A 94 9.17 1.98 5.03
N SER A 95 9.90 0.94 5.47
CA SER A 95 10.41 0.86 6.84
C SER A 95 11.84 1.38 6.92
N THR A 96 12.15 2.12 7.98
CA THR A 96 13.50 2.62 8.27
C THR A 96 14.41 1.56 8.89
N ASP A 97 13.81 0.46 9.36
CA ASP A 97 14.47 -0.69 9.97
C ASP A 97 14.21 -2.00 9.21
N SER A 98 14.88 -3.09 9.62
CA SER A 98 14.73 -4.39 9.00
C SER A 98 13.50 -5.18 9.46
N GLN A 99 12.81 -4.75 10.53
CA GLN A 99 11.75 -5.48 11.21
C GLN A 99 10.35 -5.01 10.85
N TRP A 100 10.23 -4.03 9.96
CA TRP A 100 8.98 -3.38 9.59
C TRP A 100 8.32 -2.61 10.75
N ALA A 101 9.12 -2.19 11.74
CA ALA A 101 8.63 -1.62 12.98
C ALA A 101 8.39 -0.11 12.89
N VAL A 102 9.36 0.65 12.39
CA VAL A 102 9.31 2.11 12.29
C VAL A 102 9.30 2.53 10.83
N PRO A 103 8.15 2.96 10.29
CA PRO A 103 8.06 3.40 8.90
C PRO A 103 8.52 4.85 8.72
N HIS A 104 8.82 5.22 7.46
CA HIS A 104 8.63 6.57 6.98
C HIS A 104 7.13 6.76 6.73
N PHE A 105 6.52 7.72 7.42
CA PHE A 105 5.08 7.76 7.65
C PHE A 105 4.23 8.25 6.46
N GLU A 106 4.81 8.53 5.30
CA GLU A 106 4.03 8.75 4.07
C GLU A 106 3.15 7.53 3.75
N LYS A 107 1.95 7.78 3.21
CA LYS A 107 1.10 6.73 2.63
C LYS A 107 0.78 7.09 1.18
N MET A 108 1.28 6.30 0.25
CA MET A 108 1.12 6.54 -1.18
C MET A 108 -0.02 5.72 -1.77
N LEU A 109 -0.75 6.29 -2.73
CA LEU A 109 -1.84 5.60 -3.40
C LEU A 109 -1.35 4.35 -4.14
N TYR A 110 -0.26 4.47 -4.91
CA TYR A 110 0.26 3.36 -5.72
C TYR A 110 0.73 2.16 -4.87
N ASP A 111 1.39 2.40 -3.74
CA ASP A 111 1.82 1.34 -2.83
C ASP A 111 0.62 0.57 -2.28
N ASN A 112 -0.39 1.29 -1.82
CA ASN A 112 -1.60 0.70 -1.24
C ASN A 112 -2.47 0.00 -2.28
N ALA A 113 -2.55 0.52 -3.50
CA ALA A 113 -3.25 -0.11 -4.62
C ALA A 113 -2.63 -1.47 -4.98
N LEU A 114 -1.32 -1.52 -5.13
CA LEU A 114 -0.58 -2.74 -5.46
C LEU A 114 -0.61 -3.75 -4.30
N LEU A 115 -0.39 -3.29 -3.07
CA LEU A 115 -0.44 -4.16 -1.89
C LEU A 115 -1.83 -4.72 -1.63
N LEU A 116 -2.90 -4.02 -1.98
CA LEU A 116 -4.28 -4.53 -1.91
C LEU A 116 -4.45 -5.80 -2.75
N ALA A 117 -4.00 -5.77 -4.01
CA ALA A 117 -4.01 -6.96 -4.88
C ALA A 117 -3.11 -8.07 -4.32
N THR A 118 -1.90 -7.71 -3.86
CA THR A 118 -0.93 -8.66 -3.28
C THR A 118 -1.51 -9.37 -2.06
N MET A 119 -2.18 -8.66 -1.13
CA MET A 119 -2.83 -9.26 0.04
C MET A 119 -3.93 -10.26 -0.38
N ALA A 120 -4.75 -9.92 -1.37
CA ALA A 120 -5.78 -10.82 -1.88
C ALA A 120 -5.17 -12.06 -2.56
N ARG A 121 -4.10 -11.90 -3.33
CA ARG A 121 -3.37 -13.02 -3.96
C ARG A 121 -2.72 -13.91 -2.91
N CYS A 122 -2.12 -13.35 -1.86
CA CYS A 122 -1.61 -14.12 -0.72
C CYS A 122 -2.73 -14.93 -0.04
N TRP A 123 -3.89 -14.31 0.23
CA TRP A 123 -5.05 -15.00 0.76
C TRP A 123 -5.46 -16.21 -0.10
N ARG A 124 -5.54 -16.04 -1.43
CA ARG A 124 -5.88 -17.11 -2.38
C ARG A 124 -4.86 -18.24 -2.41
N ARG A 125 -3.56 -17.93 -2.21
CA ARG A 125 -2.47 -18.91 -2.20
C ARG A 125 -2.23 -19.57 -0.86
N THR A 126 -2.83 -19.05 0.22
CA THR A 126 -2.73 -19.63 1.57
C THR A 126 -3.67 -20.83 1.66
N ALA A 127 -3.17 -21.93 2.26
CA ALA A 127 -3.93 -23.15 2.44
C ALA A 127 -5.18 -22.93 3.32
N ASP A 128 -6.27 -23.63 3.03
CA ASP A 128 -7.56 -23.45 3.74
C ASP A 128 -7.47 -23.73 5.26
N HIS A 129 -6.55 -24.58 5.69
CA HIS A 129 -6.34 -24.87 7.10
C HIS A 129 -5.54 -23.79 7.86
N ASP A 130 -4.88 -22.87 7.17
CA ASP A 130 -4.18 -21.71 7.74
C ASP A 130 -5.12 -20.49 7.79
N SER A 131 -6.16 -20.60 8.60
CA SER A 131 -7.16 -19.54 8.74
C SER A 131 -6.57 -18.25 9.28
N ASP A 132 -5.57 -18.34 10.16
CA ASP A 132 -4.97 -17.17 10.81
C ASP A 132 -4.29 -16.24 9.79
N ARG A 133 -3.51 -16.78 8.83
CA ARG A 133 -2.93 -16.01 7.74
C ARG A 133 -3.99 -15.47 6.79
N ARG A 134 -4.99 -16.28 6.43
CA ARG A 134 -6.09 -15.85 5.57
C ARG A 134 -6.85 -14.67 6.19
N ASP A 135 -7.18 -14.76 7.48
CA ASP A 135 -7.86 -13.70 8.20
C ASP A 135 -7.00 -12.43 8.27
N LEU A 136 -5.69 -12.57 8.52
CA LEU A 136 -4.74 -11.46 8.53
C LEU A 136 -4.72 -10.70 7.20
N TYR A 137 -4.58 -11.41 6.07
CA TYR A 137 -4.53 -10.77 4.74
C TYR A 137 -5.87 -10.14 4.35
N SER A 138 -6.99 -10.82 4.62
CA SER A 138 -8.31 -10.26 4.33
C SER A 138 -8.63 -9.05 5.22
N HIS A 139 -8.16 -9.06 6.48
CA HIS A 139 -8.24 -7.91 7.37
C HIS A 139 -7.46 -6.71 6.82
N ALA A 140 -6.19 -6.91 6.43
CA ALA A 140 -5.37 -5.85 5.86
C ALA A 140 -6.01 -5.25 4.60
N ALA A 141 -6.54 -6.10 3.70
CA ALA A 141 -7.23 -5.64 2.51
C ALA A 141 -8.46 -4.77 2.85
N ARG A 142 -9.32 -5.23 3.77
CA ARG A 142 -10.52 -4.47 4.20
C ARG A 142 -10.15 -3.14 4.85
N ARG A 143 -9.16 -3.13 5.75
CA ARG A 143 -8.72 -1.88 6.42
C ARG A 143 -8.06 -0.92 5.42
N THR A 144 -7.35 -1.41 4.41
CA THR A 144 -6.77 -0.58 3.34
C THR A 144 -7.87 0.07 2.51
N VAL A 145 -8.89 -0.67 2.07
CA VAL A 145 -10.02 -0.09 1.31
C VAL A 145 -10.80 0.92 2.17
N ALA A 146 -11.02 0.62 3.44
CA ALA A 146 -11.68 1.55 4.36
C ALA A 146 -10.88 2.86 4.53
N TRP A 147 -9.55 2.78 4.66
CA TRP A 147 -8.66 3.94 4.70
C TRP A 147 -8.69 4.75 3.40
N LEU A 148 -8.58 4.08 2.24
CA LEU A 148 -8.66 4.74 0.93
C LEU A 148 -9.94 5.57 0.79
N ASN A 149 -11.08 4.99 1.16
CA ASN A 149 -12.37 5.65 1.07
C ASN A 149 -12.52 6.82 2.05
N ARG A 150 -11.95 6.71 3.23
CA ARG A 150 -12.05 7.72 4.29
C ARG A 150 -11.10 8.89 4.07
N GLU A 151 -9.85 8.63 3.66
CA GLU A 151 -8.79 9.62 3.68
C GLU A 151 -8.29 10.04 2.30
N MET A 152 -8.43 9.18 1.27
CA MET A 152 -7.83 9.43 -0.04
C MET A 152 -8.83 9.83 -1.13
N ARG A 153 -10.12 9.55 -0.97
CA ARG A 153 -11.12 9.85 -2.00
C ARG A 153 -11.32 11.37 -2.15
N LEU A 154 -11.26 11.84 -3.39
CA LEU A 154 -11.49 13.23 -3.78
C LEU A 154 -12.96 13.47 -4.12
N PRO A 155 -13.44 14.73 -4.10
CA PRO A 155 -14.84 15.06 -4.42
C PRO A 155 -15.28 14.66 -5.84
N ASN A 156 -14.34 14.62 -6.80
CA ASN A 156 -14.61 14.22 -8.19
C ASN A 156 -14.57 12.69 -8.42
N GLY A 157 -14.49 11.90 -7.36
CA GLY A 157 -14.48 10.44 -7.42
C GLY A 157 -13.12 9.81 -7.62
N LEU A 158 -12.08 10.59 -7.96
CA LEU A 158 -10.70 10.12 -8.04
C LEU A 158 -10.07 9.96 -6.63
N TYR A 159 -8.85 9.47 -6.58
CA TYR A 159 -8.07 9.32 -5.35
C TYR A 159 -6.80 10.17 -5.40
N ALA A 160 -6.51 10.80 -4.27
CA ALA A 160 -5.34 11.63 -4.04
C ALA A 160 -4.03 10.83 -4.15
N ALA A 161 -2.91 11.50 -4.43
CA ALA A 161 -1.62 10.84 -4.61
C ALA A 161 -1.05 10.25 -3.32
N GLY A 162 -1.22 10.91 -2.18
CA GLY A 162 -0.66 10.45 -0.92
C GLY A 162 -0.97 11.33 0.27
N LEU A 163 -0.56 10.86 1.43
CA LEU A 163 -0.52 11.61 2.69
C LEU A 163 0.93 11.87 3.07
N ASP A 164 1.21 13.06 3.58
CA ASP A 164 2.52 13.45 4.09
C ASP A 164 2.94 12.59 5.30
N ALA A 165 4.23 12.49 5.54
CA ALA A 165 4.77 11.86 6.73
C ALA A 165 4.59 12.74 7.99
N ASP A 166 4.58 14.05 7.80
CA ASP A 166 4.59 15.04 8.86
C ASP A 166 3.18 15.50 9.26
N SER A 167 3.01 15.78 10.53
CA SER A 167 1.81 16.42 11.07
C SER A 167 2.14 17.23 12.34
N ASP A 168 1.24 18.13 12.73
CA ASP A 168 1.46 18.98 13.89
C ASP A 168 1.04 18.29 15.19
N ASP A 169 1.83 18.48 16.23
CA ASP A 169 1.45 18.14 17.59
C ASP A 169 0.45 19.16 18.18
N ALA A 170 -0.01 18.94 19.42
CA ALA A 170 -0.97 19.82 20.09
C ALA A 170 -0.41 21.24 20.38
N ALA A 171 0.90 21.43 20.30
CA ALA A 171 1.55 22.74 20.45
C ALA A 171 1.80 23.44 19.11
N GLY A 172 1.49 22.78 17.98
CA GLY A 172 1.69 23.30 16.62
C GLY A 172 3.11 23.10 16.10
N HIS A 173 3.88 22.18 16.67
CA HIS A 173 5.18 21.79 16.14
C HIS A 173 5.02 20.58 15.23
N THR A 174 5.62 20.68 14.04
CA THR A 174 5.57 19.62 13.03
C THR A 174 6.57 18.50 13.34
N HIS A 175 6.08 17.26 13.35
CA HIS A 175 6.90 16.06 13.59
C HIS A 175 6.46 14.92 12.67
N GLU A 176 7.44 14.14 12.20
CA GLU A 176 7.17 12.94 11.43
C GLU A 176 6.43 11.90 12.27
N GLY A 177 5.34 11.38 11.75
CA GLY A 177 4.58 10.27 12.32
C GLY A 177 3.75 10.57 13.55
N ILE A 178 3.79 11.78 14.11
CA ILE A 178 3.13 12.09 15.41
C ILE A 178 1.62 11.78 15.39
N TYR A 179 0.96 11.90 14.25
CA TYR A 179 -0.43 11.54 14.06
C TYR A 179 -0.71 10.06 14.32
N TYR A 180 0.21 9.17 13.97
CA TYR A 180 0.06 7.72 14.01
C TYR A 180 0.55 7.07 15.30
N LEU A 181 1.37 7.77 16.09
CA LEU A 181 2.07 7.21 17.23
C LEU A 181 1.19 7.13 18.49
N TRP A 182 1.45 6.10 19.28
CA TRP A 182 0.75 5.79 20.52
C TRP A 182 1.71 5.48 21.67
N ASN A 183 1.23 5.62 22.90
CA ASN A 183 1.81 5.01 24.08
C ASN A 183 0.70 4.35 24.92
N GLN A 184 1.06 3.67 26.00
CA GLN A 184 0.09 2.96 26.83
C GLN A 184 -0.93 3.89 27.46
N ASP A 185 -0.54 5.11 27.85
CA ASP A 185 -1.45 6.07 28.46
C ASP A 185 -2.53 6.54 27.48
N LEU A 186 -2.14 6.91 26.25
CA LEU A 186 -3.08 7.30 25.19
C LEU A 186 -4.06 6.17 24.82
N ILE A 187 -3.58 4.92 24.84
CA ILE A 187 -4.45 3.75 24.61
C ILE A 187 -5.44 3.58 25.76
N THR A 188 -4.96 3.69 27.00
CA THR A 188 -5.79 3.57 28.21
C THR A 188 -6.83 4.69 28.29
N ASP A 189 -6.44 5.92 27.94
CA ASP A 189 -7.35 7.07 27.90
C ASP A 189 -8.46 6.89 26.86
N ALA A 190 -8.17 6.25 25.74
CA ALA A 190 -9.13 6.03 24.67
C ALA A 190 -10.05 4.83 24.92
N LEU A 191 -9.51 3.70 25.37
CA LEU A 191 -10.24 2.42 25.50
C LEU A 191 -10.79 2.18 26.91
N GLY A 192 -10.24 2.86 27.93
CA GLY A 192 -10.44 2.52 29.34
C GLY A 192 -9.49 1.38 29.77
N THR A 193 -9.38 1.21 31.11
CA THR A 193 -8.38 0.32 31.72
C THR A 193 -8.55 -1.14 31.30
N ASP A 194 -9.77 -1.67 31.36
CA ASP A 194 -10.04 -3.10 31.13
C ASP A 194 -9.72 -3.51 29.68
N GLU A 195 -10.13 -2.70 28.69
CA GLU A 195 -9.84 -2.96 27.28
C GLU A 195 -8.38 -2.74 26.93
N ALA A 196 -7.74 -1.71 27.48
CA ALA A 196 -6.31 -1.49 27.30
C ALA A 196 -5.45 -2.64 27.88
N GLU A 197 -5.84 -3.22 29.02
CA GLU A 197 -5.17 -4.39 29.59
C GLU A 197 -5.38 -5.65 28.75
N TRP A 198 -6.57 -5.83 28.14
CA TRP A 198 -6.84 -6.91 27.22
C TRP A 198 -6.03 -6.80 25.93
N LEU A 199 -5.93 -5.59 25.35
CA LEU A 199 -5.19 -5.33 24.12
C LEU A 199 -3.66 -5.48 24.31
N ARG A 200 -3.14 -5.12 25.46
CA ARG A 200 -1.70 -5.04 25.77
C ARG A 200 -0.84 -6.26 25.38
N PRO A 201 -1.25 -7.54 25.64
CA PRO A 201 -0.48 -8.70 25.21
C PRO A 201 -0.52 -8.96 23.69
N LEU A 202 -1.49 -8.39 22.99
CA LEU A 202 -1.73 -8.60 21.55
C LEU A 202 -1.02 -7.58 20.66
N VAL A 203 -0.52 -6.50 21.27
CA VAL A 203 0.20 -5.44 20.55
C VAL A 203 1.57 -5.18 21.15
N HIS A 204 2.47 -4.70 20.32
CA HIS A 204 3.73 -4.13 20.72
C HIS A 204 3.79 -2.66 20.30
N LEU A 205 4.33 -1.84 21.16
CA LEU A 205 4.64 -0.44 20.89
C LEU A 205 6.15 -0.34 20.69
N GLU A 206 6.58 -0.11 19.44
CA GLU A 206 7.99 0.18 19.15
C GLU A 206 8.23 1.68 19.27
N PRO A 207 9.04 2.14 20.24
CA PRO A 207 9.29 3.56 20.43
C PRO A 207 9.94 4.20 19.20
N CYS A 208 9.37 5.30 18.72
CA CYS A 208 9.87 6.05 17.56
C CYS A 208 10.50 7.39 17.94
N ASN A 209 10.32 7.84 19.19
CA ASN A 209 10.85 9.11 19.67
C ASN A 209 11.19 9.08 21.17
N ASP A 210 11.87 10.13 21.63
CA ASP A 210 12.31 10.27 23.03
C ASP A 210 11.14 10.42 24.04
N ASN A 211 9.93 10.68 23.56
CA ASN A 211 8.73 10.81 24.39
C ASN A 211 8.03 9.46 24.64
N GLY A 212 8.61 8.35 24.17
CA GLY A 212 8.06 7.00 24.34
C GLY A 212 6.79 6.73 23.50
N LEU A 213 6.52 7.57 22.50
CA LEU A 213 5.49 7.30 21.51
C LEU A 213 6.02 6.33 20.44
N GLY A 214 5.20 5.37 20.04
CA GLY A 214 5.59 4.32 19.12
C GLY A 214 4.49 3.84 18.19
N THR A 215 4.90 3.03 17.22
CA THR A 215 4.00 2.33 16.30
C THR A 215 3.37 1.12 16.97
N LEU A 216 2.09 0.85 16.62
CA LEU A 216 1.41 -0.37 17.01
C LEU A 216 1.78 -1.51 16.06
N GLN A 217 2.16 -2.66 16.63
CA GLN A 217 2.44 -3.89 15.89
C GLN A 217 1.60 -5.03 16.48
N LEU A 218 1.03 -5.89 15.64
CA LEU A 218 0.25 -7.05 16.11
C LEU A 218 1.15 -8.21 16.51
N ARG A 219 0.80 -8.88 17.61
CA ARG A 219 1.47 -10.07 18.11
C ARG A 219 0.51 -11.25 18.22
N GLY A 220 1.01 -12.41 17.87
CA GLY A 220 0.28 -13.67 18.05
C GLY A 220 -1.04 -13.75 17.28
N ARG A 221 -1.92 -14.60 17.79
CA ARG A 221 -3.25 -14.80 17.25
C ARG A 221 -4.21 -13.76 17.83
N VAL A 222 -5.07 -13.19 16.99
CA VAL A 222 -5.98 -12.11 17.38
C VAL A 222 -7.44 -12.50 17.21
N GLU A 223 -8.29 -11.98 18.08
CA GLU A 223 -9.75 -12.04 17.95
C GLU A 223 -10.20 -10.82 17.13
N TRP A 224 -10.37 -11.01 15.82
CA TRP A 224 -10.55 -9.91 14.87
C TRP A 224 -11.75 -9.00 15.18
N GLU A 225 -12.86 -9.55 15.68
CA GLU A 225 -14.04 -8.75 16.01
C GLU A 225 -13.73 -7.74 17.12
N ARG A 226 -13.10 -8.19 18.21
CA ARG A 226 -12.77 -7.35 19.36
C ARG A 226 -11.64 -6.36 19.03
N ILE A 227 -10.57 -6.83 18.38
CA ILE A 227 -9.47 -5.95 17.98
C ILE A 227 -9.94 -4.84 17.03
N ASN A 228 -10.85 -5.15 16.10
CA ASN A 228 -11.40 -4.14 15.20
C ASN A 228 -12.19 -3.07 15.95
N ALA A 229 -12.98 -3.46 16.95
CA ALA A 229 -13.72 -2.51 17.78
C ALA A 229 -12.78 -1.57 18.55
N ASP A 230 -11.68 -2.11 19.10
CA ASP A 230 -10.65 -1.31 19.76
C ASP A 230 -9.94 -0.36 18.79
N MET A 231 -9.54 -0.87 17.62
CA MET A 231 -8.89 -0.04 16.60
C MET A 231 -9.82 1.07 16.07
N ASP A 232 -11.12 0.82 15.96
CA ASP A 232 -12.09 1.83 15.57
C ASP A 232 -12.25 2.90 16.67
N THR A 233 -12.24 2.52 17.95
CA THR A 233 -12.25 3.47 19.07
C THR A 233 -10.95 4.30 19.11
N LEU A 234 -9.80 3.68 18.88
CA LEU A 234 -8.53 4.40 18.75
C LEU A 234 -8.52 5.33 17.53
N LEU A 235 -9.15 4.94 16.41
CA LEU A 235 -9.28 5.78 15.23
C LEU A 235 -10.10 7.04 15.52
N GLU A 236 -11.21 6.92 16.26
CA GLU A 236 -11.99 8.07 16.69
C GLU A 236 -11.18 9.01 17.60
N ALA A 237 -10.42 8.45 18.55
CA ALA A 237 -9.54 9.23 19.41
C ALA A 237 -8.44 9.94 18.61
N ARG A 238 -7.83 9.26 17.63
CA ARG A 238 -6.84 9.82 16.71
C ARG A 238 -7.39 10.94 15.85
N GLY A 239 -8.66 10.87 15.46
CA GLY A 239 -9.35 11.90 14.66
C GLY A 239 -9.40 13.30 15.31
N ARG A 240 -8.99 13.42 16.58
CA ARG A 240 -8.86 14.71 17.29
C ARG A 240 -7.47 15.35 17.11
N ARG A 241 -6.51 14.63 16.54
CA ARG A 241 -5.16 15.10 16.25
C ARG A 241 -5.13 15.83 14.90
N SER A 242 -4.12 16.66 14.68
CA SER A 242 -3.87 17.26 13.36
C SER A 242 -3.48 16.15 12.38
N ALA A 243 -4.30 15.96 11.35
CA ALA A 243 -4.01 14.97 10.31
C ALA A 243 -2.86 15.45 9.41
N PRO A 244 -2.07 14.51 8.82
CA PRO A 244 -1.07 14.86 7.83
C PRO A 244 -1.70 15.50 6.59
N ALA A 245 -0.92 16.33 5.89
CA ALA A 245 -1.37 16.97 4.67
C ALA A 245 -1.62 15.93 3.57
N ARG A 246 -2.68 16.15 2.78
CA ARG A 246 -2.99 15.30 1.62
C ARG A 246 -2.52 15.97 0.33
N ASP A 247 -1.71 15.26 -0.46
CA ASP A 247 -1.39 15.66 -1.83
C ASP A 247 -2.59 15.34 -2.74
N GLU A 248 -3.41 16.33 -3.00
CA GLU A 248 -4.67 16.20 -3.75
C GLU A 248 -4.50 16.07 -5.27
N LYS A 249 -3.29 15.87 -5.77
CA LYS A 249 -3.10 15.47 -7.16
C LYS A 249 -3.74 14.10 -7.41
N ALA A 250 -4.53 13.99 -8.47
CA ALA A 250 -4.94 12.71 -9.01
C ALA A 250 -3.97 12.32 -10.14
N ILE A 251 -3.37 11.13 -10.03
CA ILE A 251 -2.42 10.60 -11.02
C ILE A 251 -3.09 9.44 -11.74
N THR A 252 -3.11 9.48 -13.08
CA THR A 252 -3.82 8.51 -13.91
C THR A 252 -3.37 7.08 -13.64
N ALA A 253 -2.08 6.79 -13.76
CA ALA A 253 -1.55 5.46 -13.51
C ALA A 253 -1.88 4.95 -12.10
N TRP A 254 -1.80 5.80 -11.08
CA TRP A 254 -2.04 5.37 -9.69
C TRP A 254 -3.52 5.10 -9.40
N ASN A 255 -4.43 5.88 -10.01
CA ASN A 255 -5.86 5.59 -9.95
C ASN A 255 -6.19 4.31 -10.74
N ALA A 256 -5.55 4.08 -11.88
CA ALA A 256 -5.69 2.83 -12.63
C ALA A 256 -5.15 1.61 -11.87
N MET A 257 -4.01 1.73 -11.16
CA MET A 257 -3.52 0.70 -10.22
C MET A 257 -4.56 0.38 -9.14
N LEU A 258 -5.25 1.41 -8.62
CA LEU A 258 -6.31 1.18 -7.63
C LEU A 258 -7.53 0.47 -8.24
N ILE A 259 -7.92 0.79 -9.48
CA ILE A 259 -8.98 0.05 -10.19
C ILE A 259 -8.61 -1.43 -10.25
N ASP A 260 -7.39 -1.77 -10.70
CA ASP A 260 -6.90 -3.15 -10.76
C ASP A 260 -6.91 -3.82 -9.38
N GLY A 261 -6.38 -3.14 -8.36
CA GLY A 261 -6.34 -3.64 -6.98
C GLY A 261 -7.74 -3.94 -6.41
N LEU A 262 -8.71 -3.04 -6.64
CA LEU A 262 -10.10 -3.22 -6.20
C LEU A 262 -10.80 -4.36 -6.94
N VAL A 263 -10.59 -4.49 -8.25
CA VAL A 263 -11.14 -5.59 -9.06
C VAL A 263 -10.58 -6.93 -8.58
N GLU A 264 -9.26 -7.05 -8.52
CA GLU A 264 -8.59 -8.30 -8.12
C GLU A 264 -8.99 -8.72 -6.69
N ALA A 265 -8.88 -7.80 -5.74
CA ALA A 265 -9.23 -8.07 -4.35
C ALA A 265 -10.72 -8.34 -4.17
N GLY A 266 -11.58 -7.57 -4.85
CA GLY A 266 -13.04 -7.75 -4.83
C GLY A 266 -13.47 -9.12 -5.34
N MET A 267 -12.90 -9.57 -6.44
CA MET A 267 -13.16 -10.89 -7.01
C MET A 267 -12.65 -12.03 -6.12
N ILE A 268 -11.43 -11.92 -5.59
CA ILE A 268 -10.81 -12.96 -4.77
C ILE A 268 -11.51 -13.10 -3.42
N LEU A 269 -11.76 -11.99 -2.73
CA LEU A 269 -12.36 -11.96 -1.39
C LEU A 269 -13.89 -11.94 -1.42
N ARG A 270 -14.51 -11.92 -2.62
CA ARG A 270 -15.96 -11.85 -2.85
C ARG A 270 -16.60 -10.58 -2.27
N GLU A 271 -15.87 -9.47 -2.31
CA GLU A 271 -16.33 -8.14 -1.90
C GLU A 271 -16.82 -7.37 -3.14
N TRP A 272 -18.01 -7.71 -3.63
CA TRP A 272 -18.57 -7.16 -4.89
C TRP A 272 -18.71 -5.64 -4.88
N SER A 273 -18.88 -5.03 -3.72
CA SER A 273 -18.88 -3.59 -3.54
C SER A 273 -17.55 -2.93 -3.98
N TRP A 274 -16.42 -3.65 -3.91
CA TRP A 274 -15.14 -3.13 -4.36
C TRP A 274 -15.03 -3.16 -5.90
N VAL A 275 -15.63 -4.16 -6.55
CA VAL A 275 -15.72 -4.18 -8.02
C VAL A 275 -16.59 -3.02 -8.52
N GLU A 276 -17.69 -2.73 -7.83
CA GLU A 276 -18.53 -1.56 -8.14
C GLU A 276 -17.79 -0.25 -7.90
N GLN A 277 -17.03 -0.14 -6.80
CA GLN A 277 -16.17 1.01 -6.53
C GLN A 277 -15.10 1.20 -7.62
N ALA A 278 -14.51 0.10 -8.13
CA ALA A 278 -13.57 0.13 -9.25
C ALA A 278 -14.25 0.66 -10.53
N ARG A 279 -15.50 0.25 -10.79
CA ARG A 279 -16.30 0.73 -11.91
C ARG A 279 -16.57 2.24 -11.82
N GLU A 280 -17.00 2.72 -10.64
CA GLU A 280 -17.22 4.16 -10.39
C GLU A 280 -15.92 4.96 -10.57
N LEU A 281 -14.79 4.42 -10.09
CA LEU A 281 -13.49 5.06 -10.25
C LEU A 281 -13.04 5.10 -11.71
N ALA A 282 -13.28 4.03 -12.47
CA ALA A 282 -12.95 3.98 -13.90
C ALA A 282 -13.77 5.01 -14.70
N ASP A 283 -15.07 5.14 -14.44
CA ASP A 283 -15.93 6.17 -15.04
C ASP A 283 -15.43 7.59 -14.70
N SER A 284 -15.05 7.82 -13.44
CA SER A 284 -14.51 9.11 -12.97
C SER A 284 -13.18 9.43 -13.64
N LEU A 285 -12.29 8.43 -13.74
CA LEU A 285 -10.97 8.58 -14.35
C LEU A 285 -11.09 8.88 -15.85
N TRP A 286 -11.92 8.12 -16.56
CA TRP A 286 -12.17 8.34 -17.98
C TRP A 286 -12.74 9.74 -18.25
N THR A 287 -13.73 10.15 -17.47
CA THR A 287 -14.37 11.46 -17.63
C THR A 287 -13.42 12.63 -17.33
N ALA A 288 -12.56 12.48 -16.30
CA ALA A 288 -11.71 13.57 -15.84
C ALA A 288 -10.37 13.70 -16.60
N HIS A 289 -9.82 12.56 -17.09
CA HIS A 289 -8.48 12.51 -17.62
C HIS A 289 -8.39 12.14 -19.11
N TRP A 290 -9.52 11.93 -19.80
CA TRP A 290 -9.54 11.61 -21.24
C TRP A 290 -10.26 12.71 -22.02
N ASP A 291 -9.60 13.29 -23.02
CA ASP A 291 -10.17 14.29 -23.93
C ASP A 291 -9.62 14.09 -25.34
N ASP A 292 -10.51 13.96 -26.33
CA ASP A 292 -10.21 13.81 -27.77
C ASP A 292 -9.08 12.80 -28.07
N GLY A 293 -9.11 11.64 -27.40
CA GLY A 293 -8.15 10.55 -27.60
C GLY A 293 -6.79 10.74 -26.92
N MET A 294 -6.62 11.82 -26.15
CA MET A 294 -5.42 12.07 -25.36
C MET A 294 -5.74 11.98 -23.85
N ALA A 295 -4.83 11.32 -23.12
CA ALA A 295 -4.93 11.24 -21.69
C ALA A 295 -4.08 12.30 -20.97
N LEU A 296 -4.51 12.69 -19.79
CA LEU A 296 -3.72 13.46 -18.83
C LEU A 296 -2.95 12.52 -17.91
N ARG A 297 -1.73 12.90 -17.52
CA ARG A 297 -1.02 12.21 -16.44
C ARG A 297 -1.57 12.57 -15.06
N THR A 298 -1.93 13.86 -14.89
CA THR A 298 -2.34 14.38 -13.58
C THR A 298 -3.47 15.37 -13.71
N SER A 299 -4.24 15.50 -12.64
CA SER A 299 -5.05 16.69 -12.36
C SER A 299 -4.86 17.14 -10.92
N PHE A 300 -5.13 18.42 -10.65
CA PHE A 300 -5.14 19.00 -9.30
C PHE A 300 -6.46 19.77 -9.13
N HIS A 301 -7.31 19.30 -8.26
CA HIS A 301 -8.73 19.65 -8.26
C HIS A 301 -9.32 19.43 -9.67
N ASP A 302 -10.01 20.40 -10.24
CA ASP A 302 -10.56 20.34 -11.61
C ASP A 302 -9.62 20.91 -12.68
N ARG A 303 -8.34 21.12 -12.35
CA ARG A 303 -7.35 21.67 -13.30
C ARG A 303 -6.55 20.54 -13.95
N PRO A 304 -6.57 20.45 -15.29
CA PRO A 304 -5.74 19.48 -16.00
C PRO A 304 -4.26 19.80 -15.79
N GLY A 305 -3.48 18.72 -15.61
CA GLY A 305 -2.02 18.80 -15.51
C GLY A 305 -1.32 18.54 -16.84
N VAL A 306 -0.29 17.71 -16.81
CA VAL A 306 0.53 17.38 -17.99
C VAL A 306 -0.05 16.20 -18.77
N PRO A 307 0.29 16.06 -20.08
CA PRO A 307 -0.08 14.89 -20.88
C PRO A 307 0.43 13.57 -20.28
N ALA A 308 -0.33 12.50 -20.49
CA ALA A 308 -0.01 11.15 -20.05
C ALA A 308 1.27 10.62 -20.73
N VAL A 309 1.94 9.69 -20.02
CA VAL A 309 3.09 8.93 -20.51
C VAL A 309 2.73 7.45 -20.66
N CYS A 310 3.65 6.64 -21.18
CA CYS A 310 3.43 5.22 -21.44
C CYS A 310 2.87 4.46 -20.22
N GLU A 311 3.34 4.78 -19.02
CA GLU A 311 2.87 4.17 -17.76
C GLU A 311 1.36 4.35 -17.56
N ASP A 312 0.85 5.57 -17.82
CA ASP A 312 -0.56 5.89 -17.61
C ASP A 312 -1.46 5.06 -18.55
N TYR A 313 -1.11 5.01 -19.83
CA TYR A 313 -1.84 4.19 -20.82
C TYR A 313 -1.77 2.69 -20.51
N ALA A 314 -0.60 2.20 -20.10
CA ALA A 314 -0.41 0.79 -19.79
C ALA A 314 -1.28 0.34 -18.59
N TRP A 315 -1.32 1.14 -17.52
CA TRP A 315 -2.13 0.82 -16.35
C TRP A 315 -3.63 0.95 -16.62
N VAL A 316 -4.07 1.95 -17.40
CA VAL A 316 -5.48 2.07 -17.81
C VAL A 316 -5.88 0.86 -18.64
N ALA A 317 -5.11 0.48 -19.65
CA ALA A 317 -5.40 -0.68 -20.48
C ALA A 317 -5.50 -1.98 -19.66
N LEU A 318 -4.56 -2.19 -18.71
CA LEU A 318 -4.55 -3.36 -17.84
C LEU A 318 -5.79 -3.40 -16.92
N SER A 319 -6.05 -2.30 -16.22
CA SER A 319 -7.14 -2.23 -15.24
C SER A 319 -8.52 -2.29 -15.89
N PHE A 320 -8.70 -1.64 -17.05
CA PHE A 320 -9.96 -1.67 -17.78
C PHE A 320 -10.24 -3.06 -18.38
N ALA A 321 -9.21 -3.74 -18.89
CA ALA A 321 -9.35 -5.13 -19.31
C ALA A 321 -9.75 -6.06 -18.16
N GLY A 322 -9.16 -5.87 -16.97
CA GLY A 322 -9.54 -6.57 -15.74
C GLY A 322 -10.99 -6.29 -15.33
N LEU A 323 -11.38 -5.01 -15.37
CA LEU A 323 -12.74 -4.57 -15.03
C LEU A 323 -13.78 -5.15 -16.01
N ALA A 324 -13.50 -5.15 -17.33
CA ALA A 324 -14.33 -5.80 -18.34
C ALA A 324 -14.52 -7.30 -18.04
N GLY A 325 -13.45 -7.98 -17.67
CA GLY A 325 -13.49 -9.40 -17.28
C GLY A 325 -14.33 -9.66 -16.03
N ALA A 326 -14.31 -8.75 -15.04
CA ALA A 326 -15.04 -8.90 -13.79
C ALA A 326 -16.52 -8.54 -13.92
N THR A 327 -16.87 -7.53 -14.74
CA THR A 327 -18.24 -7.00 -14.88
C THR A 327 -18.98 -7.57 -16.08
N GLY A 328 -18.27 -8.03 -17.11
CA GLY A 328 -18.85 -8.42 -18.40
C GLY A 328 -19.25 -7.23 -19.28
N GLU A 329 -18.89 -6.01 -18.92
CA GLU A 329 -19.22 -4.78 -19.64
C GLU A 329 -18.16 -4.49 -20.71
N SER A 330 -18.53 -4.57 -22.00
CA SER A 330 -17.60 -4.38 -23.12
C SER A 330 -17.10 -2.94 -23.27
N VAL A 331 -17.80 -1.94 -22.71
CA VAL A 331 -17.43 -0.53 -22.77
C VAL A 331 -16.00 -0.28 -22.29
N TRP A 332 -15.53 -1.06 -21.31
CA TRP A 332 -14.17 -0.95 -20.79
C TRP A 332 -13.08 -1.42 -21.76
N LEU A 333 -13.45 -2.20 -22.79
CA LEU A 333 -12.55 -2.59 -23.88
C LEU A 333 -12.57 -1.60 -25.05
N ASP A 334 -13.64 -0.81 -25.15
CA ASP A 334 -13.80 0.24 -26.18
C ASP A 334 -13.10 1.53 -25.77
N HIS A 335 -12.95 1.79 -24.47
CA HIS A 335 -12.17 2.87 -23.89
C HIS A 335 -10.68 2.63 -24.02
#